data_97dc76ee23aac9541c274d1d96294d5a
#
_entry.id   97dc76ee23aac9541c274d1d96294d5a
#
_cell.length_a   1.000
_cell.length_b   1.000
_cell.length_c   1.000
_cell.angle_alpha   90.00
_cell.angle_beta   90.00
_cell.angle_gamma   90.00
#
_symmetry.space_group_name_H-M   'P 1'
#
loop_
_entity.id
_entity.type
_entity.pdbx_description
1 polymer ?
#
loop_
_entity_poly.entity_id
_entity_poly.type
_entity_poly.pdbx_seq_one_letter_code
_entity_poly.pdbx_strand_id
1 'polypeptide(L)'
;MLEVKTKLKINTASGIVDIVNTVLVAMSWFVVLFSAVDEATGGRSSTTGSASFFYVAVGAGLVLHIIGLVKSKKVGISITGHILGIVGSGLFLFSMAFALPTFVLLILSSIFTLMQKNVDK
;
A
#
# COMPACT_ATOMS: atom_id res chain seq x y z
N MET A 1 35.60 -4.58 4.25
CA MET A 1 35.09 -5.16 2.98
C MET A 1 33.76 -4.58 2.61
N LEU A 2 33.64 -4.19 1.37
CA LEU A 2 32.40 -3.65 0.88
C LEU A 2 31.43 -4.76 0.50
N GLU A 3 30.24 -4.71 1.07
CA GLU A 3 29.18 -5.63 0.68
C GLU A 3 28.36 -4.99 -0.43
N VAL A 4 28.08 -5.77 -1.46
CA VAL A 4 27.18 -5.33 -2.52
C VAL A 4 25.76 -5.62 -2.06
N LYS A 5 24.99 -4.56 -1.86
CA LYS A 5 23.60 -4.71 -1.47
C LYS A 5 22.76 -5.09 -2.67
N THR A 6 22.01 -6.16 -2.51
CA THR A 6 21.05 -6.57 -3.52
C THR A 6 19.82 -5.66 -3.44
N LYS A 7 19.41 -5.11 -4.58
CA LYS A 7 18.21 -4.31 -4.68
C LYS A 7 17.28 -4.96 -5.68
N LEU A 8 16.01 -5.02 -5.34
CA LEU A 8 14.99 -5.58 -6.22
C LEU A 8 14.12 -4.47 -6.79
N LYS A 9 13.89 -4.52 -8.08
CA LYS A 9 12.99 -3.56 -8.74
C LYS A 9 11.57 -3.64 -8.19
N ILE A 10 11.13 -4.86 -7.86
CA ILE A 10 9.80 -5.07 -7.28
C ILE A 10 9.65 -4.32 -5.94
N ASN A 11 10.73 -4.26 -5.14
CA ASN A 11 10.69 -3.55 -3.88
C ASN A 11 10.61 -2.04 -4.09
N THR A 12 11.37 -1.53 -5.06
CA THR A 12 11.27 -0.12 -5.42
C THR A 12 9.87 0.23 -5.91
N ALA A 13 9.30 -0.63 -6.78
CA ALA A 13 7.94 -0.44 -7.27
C ALA A 13 6.93 -0.49 -6.12
N SER A 14 7.05 -1.45 -5.22
CA SER A 14 6.16 -1.59 -4.05
C SER A 14 6.21 -0.35 -3.17
N GLY A 15 7.41 0.15 -2.90
CA GLY A 15 7.59 1.34 -2.07
C GLY A 15 6.99 2.59 -2.70
N ILE A 16 7.17 2.76 -4.01
CA ILE A 16 6.59 3.88 -4.74
C ILE A 16 5.06 3.78 -4.73
N VAL A 17 4.52 2.59 -4.98
CA VAL A 17 3.07 2.36 -4.93
C VAL A 17 2.53 2.65 -3.53
N ASP A 18 3.28 2.30 -2.48
CA ASP A 18 2.89 2.62 -1.10
C ASP A 18 2.78 4.12 -0.88
N ILE A 19 3.72 4.90 -1.42
CA ILE A 19 3.65 6.36 -1.30
C ILE A 19 2.40 6.89 -1.97
N VAL A 20 2.12 6.42 -3.19
CA VAL A 20 0.92 6.79 -3.93
C VAL A 20 -0.33 6.38 -3.14
N ASN A 21 -0.36 5.12 -2.67
CA ASN A 21 -1.50 4.62 -1.91
C ASN A 21 -1.68 5.33 -0.58
N THR A 22 -0.60 5.75 0.07
CA THR A 22 -0.69 6.55 1.30
C THR A 22 -1.49 7.82 1.05
N VAL A 23 -1.18 8.53 -0.03
CA VAL A 23 -1.91 9.74 -0.42
C VAL A 23 -3.36 9.39 -0.75
N LEU A 24 -3.58 8.34 -1.53
CA LEU A 24 -4.93 7.91 -1.90
C LEU A 24 -5.76 7.53 -0.69
N VAL A 25 -5.19 6.77 0.25
CA VAL A 25 -5.88 6.37 1.48
C VAL A 25 -6.24 7.60 2.31
N ALA A 26 -5.34 8.57 2.42
CA ALA A 26 -5.61 9.80 3.15
C ALA A 26 -6.79 10.57 2.54
N MET A 27 -6.93 10.52 1.22
CA MET A 27 -7.98 11.22 0.50
C MET A 27 -9.27 10.41 0.38
N SER A 28 -9.20 9.10 0.60
CA SER A 28 -10.30 8.18 0.26
C SER A 28 -11.61 8.57 0.91
N TRP A 29 -11.59 8.90 2.20
CA TRP A 29 -12.83 9.26 2.90
C TRP A 29 -13.44 10.55 2.37
N PHE A 30 -12.61 11.54 2.03
CA PHE A 30 -13.10 12.79 1.47
C PHE A 30 -13.77 12.55 0.12
N VAL A 31 -13.12 11.79 -0.75
CA VAL A 31 -13.65 11.50 -2.09
C VAL A 31 -14.91 10.66 -2.02
N VAL A 32 -14.91 9.60 -1.19
CA VAL A 32 -16.07 8.72 -1.07
C VAL A 32 -17.26 9.45 -0.43
N LEU A 33 -17.00 10.26 0.61
CA LEU A 33 -18.06 11.04 1.24
C LEU A 33 -18.65 12.06 0.27
N PHE A 34 -17.79 12.77 -0.48
CA PHE A 34 -18.26 13.72 -1.50
C PHE A 34 -19.12 12.99 -2.54
N SER A 35 -18.67 11.84 -2.99
CA SER A 35 -19.42 11.03 -3.96
C SER A 35 -20.78 10.61 -3.40
N ALA A 36 -20.81 10.24 -2.12
CA ALA A 36 -22.07 9.82 -1.48
C ALA A 36 -23.07 10.98 -1.40
N VAL A 37 -22.60 12.18 -1.05
CA VAL A 37 -23.45 13.36 -0.99
C VAL A 37 -23.96 13.72 -2.38
N ASP A 38 -23.06 13.72 -3.37
CA ASP A 38 -23.43 14.04 -4.75
C ASP A 38 -24.45 13.03 -5.29
N GLU A 39 -24.22 11.75 -5.06
CA GLU A 39 -25.14 10.70 -5.49
C GLU A 39 -26.51 10.84 -4.82
N ALA A 40 -26.53 11.10 -3.52
CA ALA A 40 -27.77 11.26 -2.75
C ALA A 40 -28.59 12.48 -3.19
N THR A 41 -27.93 13.50 -3.76
CA THR A 41 -28.60 14.72 -4.24
C THR A 41 -28.86 14.69 -5.74
N GLY A 42 -28.75 13.53 -6.38
CA GLY A 42 -29.08 13.35 -7.79
C GLY A 42 -27.95 13.66 -8.77
N GLY A 43 -26.72 13.77 -8.27
CA GLY A 43 -25.54 13.96 -9.12
C GLY A 43 -25.10 12.68 -9.81
N ARG A 44 -24.02 12.78 -10.55
CA ARG A 44 -23.49 11.65 -11.37
C ARG A 44 -22.43 10.81 -10.66
N SER A 45 -21.94 11.22 -9.51
CA SER A 45 -20.93 10.47 -8.77
C SER A 45 -21.50 9.14 -8.30
N SER A 46 -20.62 8.14 -8.23
CA SER A 46 -20.95 6.82 -7.70
C SER A 46 -20.11 6.55 -6.47
N THR A 47 -20.77 6.33 -5.33
CA THR A 47 -20.07 5.96 -4.09
C THR A 47 -19.35 4.64 -4.26
N THR A 48 -20.02 3.66 -4.87
CA THR A 48 -19.43 2.34 -5.15
C THR A 48 -18.25 2.46 -6.10
N GLY A 49 -18.38 3.26 -7.16
CA GLY A 49 -17.30 3.47 -8.12
C GLY A 49 -16.07 4.12 -7.48
N SER A 50 -16.28 5.14 -6.66
CA SER A 50 -15.19 5.81 -5.96
C SER A 50 -14.49 4.86 -4.98
N ALA A 51 -15.25 4.13 -4.18
CA ALA A 51 -14.69 3.16 -3.25
C ALA A 51 -13.91 2.07 -3.99
N SER A 52 -14.45 1.56 -5.10
CA SER A 52 -13.79 0.52 -5.89
C SER A 52 -12.43 0.97 -6.41
N PHE A 53 -12.30 2.22 -6.84
CA PHE A 53 -11.03 2.77 -7.29
C PHE A 53 -9.95 2.61 -6.21
N PHE A 54 -10.27 3.00 -4.96
CA PHE A 54 -9.31 2.90 -3.86
C PHE A 54 -8.99 1.46 -3.50
N TYR A 55 -9.99 0.59 -3.52
CA TYR A 55 -9.77 -0.83 -3.26
C TYR A 55 -8.85 -1.47 -4.30
N VAL A 56 -9.04 -1.13 -5.58
CA VAL A 56 -8.18 -1.66 -6.65
C VAL A 56 -6.75 -1.16 -6.48
N ALA A 57 -6.57 0.12 -6.18
CA ALA A 57 -5.23 0.70 -5.99
C ALA A 57 -4.49 0.04 -4.83
N VAL A 58 -5.17 -0.12 -3.69
CA VAL A 58 -4.57 -0.75 -2.51
C VAL A 58 -4.35 -2.25 -2.76
N GLY A 59 -5.27 -2.89 -3.48
CA GLY A 59 -5.13 -4.30 -3.86
C GLY A 59 -3.90 -4.54 -4.73
N ALA A 60 -3.62 -3.64 -5.66
CA ALA A 60 -2.40 -3.73 -6.47
C ALA A 60 -1.14 -3.65 -5.60
N GLY A 61 -1.15 -2.76 -4.60
CA GLY A 61 -0.06 -2.68 -3.63
C GLY A 61 0.11 -3.95 -2.83
N LEU A 62 -1.00 -4.57 -2.42
CA LEU A 62 -0.96 -5.83 -1.69
C LEU A 62 -0.28 -6.92 -2.52
N VAL A 63 -0.65 -7.05 -3.79
CA VAL A 63 -0.04 -8.04 -4.68
C VAL A 63 1.46 -7.79 -4.81
N LEU A 64 1.87 -6.55 -5.00
CA LEU A 64 3.29 -6.21 -5.08
C LEU A 64 4.05 -6.58 -3.81
N HIS A 65 3.44 -6.37 -2.65
CA HIS A 65 4.08 -6.74 -1.38
C HIS A 65 4.20 -8.24 -1.22
N ILE A 66 3.22 -9.02 -1.65
CA ILE A 66 3.28 -10.48 -1.58
C ILE A 66 4.43 -10.97 -2.46
N ILE A 67 4.51 -10.49 -3.71
CA ILE A 67 5.59 -10.87 -4.63
C ILE A 67 6.95 -10.42 -4.08
N GLY A 68 7.02 -9.18 -3.60
CA GLY A 68 8.24 -8.61 -3.05
C GLY A 68 8.73 -9.37 -1.82
N LEU A 69 7.80 -9.80 -0.96
CA LEU A 69 8.16 -10.57 0.24
C LEU A 69 8.84 -11.86 -0.14
N VAL A 70 8.27 -12.61 -1.08
CA VAL A 70 8.84 -13.88 -1.53
C VAL A 70 10.22 -13.66 -2.13
N LYS A 71 10.36 -12.68 -3.00
CA LYS A 71 11.64 -12.38 -3.64
C LYS A 71 12.69 -11.86 -2.67
N SER A 72 12.30 -10.99 -1.76
CA SER A 72 13.22 -10.43 -0.77
C SER A 72 13.75 -11.50 0.17
N LYS A 73 12.88 -12.40 0.59
CA LYS A 73 13.28 -13.49 1.47
C LYS A 73 14.35 -14.38 0.79
N LYS A 74 14.23 -14.60 -0.50
CA LYS A 74 15.17 -15.43 -1.24
C LYS A 74 16.57 -14.80 -1.32
N VAL A 75 16.67 -13.49 -1.39
CA VAL A 75 17.94 -12.80 -1.59
C VAL A 75 18.47 -12.11 -0.33
N GLY A 76 17.83 -12.32 0.81
CA GLY A 76 18.30 -11.78 2.08
C GLY A 76 18.03 -10.30 2.28
N ILE A 77 16.97 -9.78 1.71
CA ILE A 77 16.51 -8.42 1.97
C ILE A 77 15.43 -8.47 3.05
N SER A 78 15.41 -7.47 3.93
CA SER A 78 14.42 -7.40 5.01
C SER A 78 13.00 -7.43 4.47
N ILE A 79 12.15 -8.27 5.05
CA ILE A 79 10.74 -8.39 4.66
C ILE A 79 9.82 -7.54 5.53
N THR A 80 10.37 -6.78 6.48
CA THR A 80 9.59 -5.97 7.42
C THR A 80 8.63 -5.02 6.68
N GLY A 81 9.14 -4.31 5.67
CA GLY A 81 8.30 -3.41 4.88
C GLY A 81 7.15 -4.12 4.21
N HIS A 82 7.41 -5.29 3.62
CA HIS A 82 6.36 -6.05 2.94
C HIS A 82 5.31 -6.56 3.92
N ILE A 83 5.72 -6.99 5.12
CA ILE A 83 4.77 -7.41 6.17
C ILE A 83 3.87 -6.23 6.54
N LEU A 84 4.46 -5.06 6.79
CA LEU A 84 3.69 -3.86 7.11
C LEU A 84 2.73 -3.49 5.98
N GLY A 85 3.20 -3.59 4.74
CA GLY A 85 2.36 -3.31 3.57
C GLY A 85 1.21 -4.27 3.42
N ILE A 86 1.45 -5.57 3.66
CA ILE A 86 0.40 -6.60 3.60
C ILE A 86 -0.64 -6.35 4.68
N VAL A 87 -0.21 -6.11 5.91
CA VAL A 87 -1.14 -5.85 7.02
C VAL A 87 -1.93 -4.58 6.76
N GLY A 88 -1.26 -3.49 6.37
CA GLY A 88 -1.92 -2.21 6.10
C GLY A 88 -2.91 -2.30 4.96
N SER A 89 -2.48 -2.87 3.83
CA SER A 89 -3.36 -3.03 2.67
C SER A 89 -4.52 -3.96 2.98
N GLY A 90 -4.25 -5.05 3.70
CA GLY A 90 -5.28 -6.00 4.09
C GLY A 90 -6.35 -5.38 4.97
N LEU A 91 -5.96 -4.52 5.92
CA LEU A 91 -6.90 -3.81 6.76
C LEU A 91 -7.82 -2.92 5.94
N PHE A 92 -7.26 -2.16 5.00
CA PHE A 92 -8.05 -1.27 4.16
C PHE A 92 -8.99 -2.07 3.26
N LEU A 93 -8.52 -3.18 2.68
CA LEU A 93 -9.34 -4.04 1.83
C LEU A 93 -10.45 -4.73 2.63
N PHE A 94 -10.20 -5.01 3.91
CA PHE A 94 -11.23 -5.52 4.79
C PHE A 94 -12.32 -4.47 5.01
N SER A 95 -11.94 -3.24 5.26
CA SER A 95 -12.87 -2.13 5.41
C SER A 95 -12.15 -0.79 5.30
N MET A 96 -12.71 0.14 4.54
CA MET A 96 -12.19 1.51 4.48
C MET A 96 -12.22 2.20 5.85
N ALA A 97 -12.99 1.67 6.80
CA ALA A 97 -12.99 2.17 8.18
C ALA A 97 -11.59 2.11 8.82
N PHE A 98 -10.72 1.24 8.31
CA PHE A 98 -9.34 1.13 8.78
C PHE A 98 -8.35 2.02 8.01
N ALA A 99 -8.85 3.05 7.31
CA ALA A 99 -7.97 3.94 6.53
C ALA A 99 -6.89 4.58 7.39
N LEU A 100 -7.18 4.99 8.62
CA LEU A 100 -6.19 5.63 9.48
C LEU A 100 -5.04 4.69 9.87
N PRO A 101 -5.29 3.47 10.41
CA PRO A 101 -4.21 2.50 10.61
C PRO A 101 -3.48 2.16 9.31
N THR A 102 -4.20 2.01 8.20
CA THR A 102 -3.60 1.73 6.90
C THR A 102 -2.65 2.85 6.49
N PHE A 103 -3.06 4.10 6.66
CA PHE A 103 -2.24 5.26 6.35
C PHE A 103 -0.87 5.16 7.06
N VAL A 104 -0.90 4.94 8.37
CA VAL A 104 0.32 4.82 9.18
C VAL A 104 1.16 3.63 8.73
N LEU A 105 0.54 2.47 8.55
CA LEU A 105 1.25 1.26 8.15
C LEU A 105 1.87 1.37 6.76
N LEU A 106 1.19 2.02 5.81
CA LEU A 106 1.73 2.21 4.47
C LEU A 106 2.91 3.20 4.47
N ILE A 107 2.88 4.22 5.31
CA ILE A 107 4.04 5.11 5.46
C ILE A 107 5.25 4.31 5.95
N LEU A 108 5.07 3.52 7.00
CA LEU A 108 6.16 2.69 7.52
C LEU A 108 6.59 1.65 6.50
N SER A 109 5.63 1.04 5.81
CA SER A 109 5.91 0.07 4.75
C SER A 109 6.77 0.69 3.65
N SER A 110 6.43 1.89 3.18
CA SER A 110 7.19 2.54 2.10
C SER A 110 8.64 2.78 2.54
N ILE A 111 8.83 3.24 3.77
CA ILE A 111 10.17 3.50 4.30
C ILE A 111 11.00 2.21 4.32
N PHE A 112 10.49 1.17 4.96
CA PHE A 112 11.23 -0.08 5.10
C PHE A 112 11.42 -0.80 3.77
N THR A 113 10.41 -0.76 2.91
CA THR A 113 10.50 -1.42 1.60
C THR A 113 11.51 -0.73 0.69
N LEU A 114 11.53 0.60 0.67
CA LEU A 114 12.48 1.35 -0.14
C LEU A 114 13.91 1.25 0.38
N MET A 115 14.09 1.10 1.68
CA MET A 115 15.41 0.92 2.26
C MET A 115 16.08 -0.35 1.79
N GLN A 116 15.32 -1.38 1.53
CA GLN A 116 15.83 -2.69 1.07
C GLN A 116 17.04 -3.14 1.86
N LYS A 117 16.90 -3.12 3.18
CA LYS A 117 18.01 -3.47 4.06
C LYS A 117 18.36 -4.94 3.94
N ASN A 118 19.64 -5.23 3.76
CA ASN A 118 20.12 -6.62 3.73
C ASN A 118 20.08 -7.20 5.14
N VAL A 119 19.72 -8.46 5.22
CA VAL A 119 19.60 -9.20 6.46
C VAL A 119 20.56 -10.37 6.44
N ASP A 120 21.32 -10.54 7.52
CA ASP A 120 22.19 -11.70 7.68
C ASP A 120 21.34 -12.94 7.88
N LYS A 121 21.78 -14.02 7.29
CA LYS A 121 21.09 -15.31 7.41
C LYS A 121 21.67 -16.17 8.52
#